data_a9dbca7b184adf4a0ccee3907141adee
#
_entry.id   a9dbca7b184adf4a0ccee3907141adee
#
_cell.length_a   1.000
_cell.length_b   1.000
_cell.length_c   1.000
_cell.angle_alpha   90.00
_cell.angle_beta   90.00
_cell.angle_gamma   90.00
#
_symmetry.space_group_name_H-M   'P 1'
#
loop_
_entity.id
_entity.type
_entity.pdbx_description
1 polymer ?
#
loop_
_entity_poly.entity_id
_entity_poly.type
_entity_poly.pdbx_seq_one_letter_code
_entity_poly.pdbx_strand_id
1 'polypeptide(L)'
;MYFDAKAKIHIQDYLSSRKDNNPALFVTLDAPYDRLKISGVEIRMRRLGRKLNIGKIHPHKFRRTMATRAIDKGMPIEQVQKLLGHSQIDTTMQYAIVNQNNVKNSHQKFIA
;
A
#
# COMPACT_ATOMS: atom_id res chain seq x y z
N MET A 1 -6.24 11.06 -1.24
CA MET A 1 -6.10 9.58 -1.26
C MET A 1 -7.02 8.99 -2.30
N TYR A 2 -6.54 8.02 -3.06
CA TYR A 2 -7.31 7.38 -4.13
C TYR A 2 -7.48 5.89 -3.84
N PHE A 3 -8.64 5.35 -4.15
CA PHE A 3 -8.92 3.92 -4.04
C PHE A 3 -9.92 3.51 -5.14
N ASP A 4 -9.85 2.24 -5.52
CA ASP A 4 -10.70 1.71 -6.58
C ASP A 4 -12.08 1.27 -6.05
N ALA A 5 -12.95 0.81 -6.97
CA ALA A 5 -14.31 0.39 -6.62
C ALA A 5 -14.32 -0.81 -5.65
N LYS A 6 -13.36 -1.72 -5.78
CA LYS A 6 -13.26 -2.89 -4.92
C LYS A 6 -12.90 -2.48 -3.49
N ALA A 7 -11.92 -1.61 -3.33
CA ALA A 7 -11.55 -1.06 -2.01
C ALA A 7 -12.72 -0.30 -1.39
N LYS A 8 -13.45 0.47 -2.19
CA LYS A 8 -14.64 1.21 -1.73
C LYS A 8 -15.68 0.27 -1.12
N ILE A 9 -15.97 -0.84 -1.77
CA ILE A 9 -16.93 -1.83 -1.27
C ILE A 9 -16.48 -2.37 0.09
N HIS A 10 -15.21 -2.76 0.22
CA HIS A 10 -14.68 -3.28 1.47
C HIS A 10 -14.69 -2.23 2.60
N ILE A 11 -14.38 -0.99 2.30
CA ILE A 11 -14.43 0.10 3.27
C ILE A 11 -15.87 0.34 3.72
N GLN A 12 -16.83 0.36 2.80
CA GLN A 12 -18.25 0.53 3.12
C GLN A 12 -18.77 -0.60 4.01
N ASP A 13 -18.42 -1.85 3.70
CA ASP A 13 -18.80 -3.02 4.51
C ASP A 13 -18.21 -2.91 5.91
N TYR A 14 -16.95 -2.52 6.03
CA TYR A 14 -16.28 -2.32 7.30
C TYR A 14 -16.97 -1.26 8.12
N LEU A 15 -17.24 -0.09 7.55
CA LEU A 15 -17.90 1.02 8.25
C LEU A 15 -19.32 0.65 8.71
N SER A 16 -20.04 -0.12 7.89
CA SER A 16 -21.38 -0.59 8.24
C SER A 16 -21.37 -1.59 9.39
N SER A 17 -20.29 -2.33 9.57
CA SER A 17 -20.14 -3.32 10.65
C SER A 17 -19.74 -2.69 11.99
N ARG A 18 -19.28 -1.43 11.98
CA ARG A 18 -18.83 -0.74 13.20
C ARG A 18 -20.00 -0.37 14.10
N LYS A 19 -19.77 -0.53 15.41
CA LYS A 19 -20.77 -0.19 16.45
C LYS A 19 -20.29 0.91 17.39
N ASP A 20 -19.16 1.54 17.09
CA ASP A 20 -18.56 2.60 17.87
C ASP A 20 -18.81 3.97 17.27
N ASN A 21 -18.43 5.03 18.01
CA ASN A 21 -18.57 6.43 17.58
C ASN A 21 -17.19 7.10 17.39
N ASN A 22 -16.11 6.32 17.30
CA ASN A 22 -14.79 6.87 17.14
C ASN A 22 -14.65 7.54 15.77
N PRO A 23 -14.13 8.79 15.67
CA PRO A 23 -13.98 9.48 14.40
C PRO A 23 -12.86 8.89 13.51
N ALA A 24 -11.99 8.05 14.04
CA ALA A 24 -10.93 7.41 13.25
C ALA A 24 -11.53 6.47 12.21
N LEU A 25 -10.93 6.43 11.02
CA LEU A 25 -11.37 5.51 9.96
C LEU A 25 -11.19 4.05 10.40
N PHE A 26 -10.05 3.72 11.00
CA PHE A 26 -9.78 2.37 11.47
C PHE A 26 -9.64 2.34 12.99
N VAL A 27 -10.33 1.39 13.59
CA VAL A 27 -10.34 1.17 15.04
C VAL A 27 -10.01 -0.29 15.36
N THR A 28 -9.68 -0.56 16.63
CA THR A 28 -9.46 -1.93 17.09
C THR A 28 -10.77 -2.71 17.03
N LEU A 29 -10.68 -4.03 16.85
CA LEU A 29 -11.86 -4.89 16.74
C LEU A 29 -12.56 -5.14 18.08
N ASP A 30 -11.81 -4.96 19.18
CA ASP A 30 -12.32 -5.19 20.52
C ASP A 30 -12.56 -3.87 21.24
N ALA A 31 -13.54 -3.86 22.16
CA ALA A 31 -13.76 -2.70 23.02
C ALA A 31 -12.46 -2.35 23.77
N PRO A 32 -12.12 -1.06 23.91
CA PRO A 32 -12.99 0.12 23.71
C PRO A 32 -12.99 0.71 22.28
N TYR A 33 -12.57 0.00 21.26
CA TYR A 33 -12.58 0.44 19.86
C TYR A 33 -11.79 1.72 19.63
N ASP A 34 -10.56 1.73 20.11
CA ASP A 34 -9.65 2.87 19.95
C ASP A 34 -9.12 2.96 18.53
N ARG A 35 -8.62 4.15 18.17
CA ARG A 35 -7.93 4.34 16.90
C ARG A 35 -6.85 3.27 16.70
N LEU A 36 -6.87 2.61 15.56
CA LEU A 36 -5.85 1.62 15.21
C LEU A 36 -4.49 2.30 15.06
N LYS A 37 -3.49 1.80 15.79
CA LYS A 37 -2.12 2.31 15.75
C LYS A 37 -1.28 1.51 14.76
N ILE A 38 -0.11 2.05 14.41
CA ILE A 38 0.84 1.40 13.49
C ILE A 38 1.18 -0.01 13.96
N SER A 39 1.46 -0.16 15.25
CA SER A 39 1.76 -1.48 15.85
C SER A 39 0.63 -2.49 15.65
N GLY A 40 -0.61 -2.05 15.76
CA GLY A 40 -1.78 -2.91 15.54
C GLY A 40 -1.86 -3.41 14.09
N VAL A 41 -1.61 -2.54 13.12
CA VAL A 41 -1.57 -2.91 11.71
C VAL A 41 -0.44 -3.93 11.45
N GLU A 42 0.75 -3.66 11.98
CA GLU A 42 1.91 -4.55 11.80
C GLU A 42 1.66 -5.94 12.38
N ILE A 43 1.06 -6.02 13.57
CA ILE A 43 0.73 -7.30 14.22
C ILE A 43 -0.29 -8.09 13.38
N ARG A 44 -1.33 -7.43 12.88
CA ARG A 44 -2.33 -8.10 12.03
C ARG A 44 -1.72 -8.63 10.74
N MET A 45 -0.87 -7.85 10.10
CA MET A 45 -0.18 -8.28 8.87
C MET A 45 0.75 -9.46 9.14
N ARG A 46 1.46 -9.44 10.26
CA ARG A 46 2.33 -10.55 10.66
C ARG A 46 1.53 -11.84 10.89
N ARG A 47 0.38 -11.74 11.56
CA ARG A 47 -0.52 -12.88 11.77
C ARG A 47 -1.07 -13.41 10.46
N LEU A 48 -1.45 -12.52 9.56
CA LEU A 48 -1.94 -12.89 8.23
C LEU A 48 -0.86 -13.62 7.43
N GLY A 49 0.37 -13.14 7.48
CA GLY A 49 1.51 -13.79 6.83
C GLY A 49 1.73 -15.22 7.31
N ARG A 50 1.61 -15.44 8.63
CA ARG A 50 1.70 -16.78 9.21
C ARG A 50 0.55 -17.66 8.76
N LYS A 51 -0.68 -17.15 8.82
CA LYS A 51 -1.88 -17.88 8.44
C LYS A 51 -1.82 -18.35 7.00
N LEU A 52 -1.31 -17.50 6.10
CA LEU A 52 -1.18 -17.80 4.67
C LEU A 52 0.13 -18.51 4.31
N ASN A 53 1.01 -18.70 5.29
CA ASN A 53 2.31 -19.35 5.10
C ASN A 53 3.18 -18.67 4.02
N ILE A 54 3.14 -17.34 3.97
CA ILE A 54 3.91 -16.54 3.00
C ILE A 54 5.03 -15.72 3.64
N GLY A 55 5.34 -15.99 4.91
CA GLY A 55 6.38 -15.30 5.64
C GLY A 55 5.94 -13.96 6.22
N LYS A 56 6.90 -13.12 6.56
CA LYS A 56 6.64 -11.80 7.16
C LYS A 56 6.09 -10.84 6.11
N ILE A 57 4.94 -10.25 6.39
CA ILE A 57 4.41 -9.14 5.60
C ILE A 57 4.22 -7.92 6.50
N HIS A 58 4.44 -6.74 5.93
CA HIS A 58 4.33 -5.46 6.64
C HIS A 58 3.91 -4.35 5.66
N PRO A 59 3.45 -3.19 6.15
CA PRO A 59 2.92 -2.14 5.28
C PRO A 59 3.86 -1.70 4.15
N HIS A 60 5.16 -1.60 4.42
CA HIS A 60 6.13 -1.19 3.41
C HIS A 60 6.23 -2.14 2.24
N LYS A 61 6.00 -3.44 2.45
CA LYS A 61 5.95 -4.41 1.34
C LYS A 61 4.83 -4.09 0.37
N PHE A 62 3.66 -3.73 0.86
CA PHE A 62 2.53 -3.34 0.01
C PHE A 62 2.83 -2.07 -0.77
N ARG A 63 3.41 -1.06 -0.10
CA ARG A 63 3.80 0.18 -0.76
C ARG A 63 4.85 -0.07 -1.85
N ARG A 64 5.86 -0.86 -1.55
CA ARG A 64 6.92 -1.23 -2.48
C ARG A 64 6.36 -1.97 -3.69
N THR A 65 5.51 -2.95 -3.46
CA THR A 65 4.89 -3.73 -4.54
C THR A 65 4.03 -2.84 -5.42
N MET A 66 3.22 -1.98 -4.83
CA MET A 66 2.38 -1.05 -5.60
C MET A 66 3.24 -0.11 -6.45
N ALA A 67 4.28 0.48 -5.85
CA ALA A 67 5.18 1.39 -6.55
C ALA A 67 5.90 0.70 -7.71
N THR A 68 6.46 -0.47 -7.46
CA THR A 68 7.18 -1.24 -8.48
C THR A 68 6.25 -1.61 -9.64
N ARG A 69 5.06 -2.10 -9.35
CA ARG A 69 4.09 -2.48 -10.38
C ARG A 69 3.61 -1.27 -11.17
N ALA A 70 3.37 -0.14 -10.52
CA ALA A 70 2.96 1.08 -11.19
C ALA A 70 4.04 1.58 -12.15
N ILE A 71 5.29 1.58 -11.72
CA ILE A 71 6.44 1.98 -12.54
C ILE A 71 6.63 1.00 -13.70
N ASP A 72 6.53 -0.29 -13.45
CA ASP A 72 6.65 -1.32 -14.50
C ASP A 72 5.56 -1.19 -15.56
N LYS A 73 4.39 -0.69 -15.19
CA LYS A 73 3.29 -0.42 -16.13
C LYS A 73 3.42 0.93 -16.84
N GLY A 74 4.46 1.71 -16.53
CA GLY A 74 4.75 2.97 -17.20
C GLY A 74 4.31 4.23 -16.48
N MET A 75 3.87 4.14 -15.22
CA MET A 75 3.51 5.35 -14.48
C MET A 75 4.76 6.18 -14.18
N PRO A 76 4.76 7.50 -14.48
CA PRO A 76 5.90 8.35 -14.14
C PRO A 76 6.19 8.37 -12.64
N ILE A 77 7.46 8.40 -12.28
CA ILE A 77 7.88 8.36 -10.87
C ILE A 77 7.27 9.48 -10.04
N GLU A 78 7.11 10.67 -10.62
CA GLU A 78 6.54 11.81 -9.92
C GLU A 78 5.08 11.56 -9.52
N GLN A 79 4.34 10.86 -10.37
CA GLN A 79 2.96 10.47 -10.07
C GLN A 79 2.90 9.41 -8.97
N VAL A 80 3.81 8.45 -8.99
CA VAL A 80 3.90 7.42 -7.95
C VAL A 80 4.22 8.07 -6.60
N GLN A 81 5.16 9.03 -6.57
CA GLN A 81 5.48 9.79 -5.37
C GLN A 81 4.26 10.49 -4.79
N LYS A 82 3.49 11.18 -5.62
CA LYS A 82 2.27 11.87 -5.19
C LYS A 82 1.23 10.90 -4.67
N LEU A 83 1.07 9.77 -5.34
CA LEU A 83 0.13 8.74 -4.94
C LEU A 83 0.45 8.18 -3.56
N LEU A 84 1.73 8.00 -3.24
CA LEU A 84 2.19 7.52 -1.94
C LEU A 84 2.26 8.61 -0.87
N GLY A 85 2.09 9.87 -1.23
CA GLY A 85 2.15 10.99 -0.30
C GLY A 85 3.57 11.36 0.12
N HIS A 86 4.60 10.96 -0.62
CA HIS A 86 5.98 11.29 -0.32
C HIS A 86 6.39 12.59 -1.00
N SER A 87 7.12 13.44 -0.27
CA SER A 87 7.74 14.65 -0.83
C SER A 87 9.05 14.36 -1.54
N GLN A 88 9.70 13.25 -1.20
CA GLN A 88 10.99 12.82 -1.75
C GLN A 88 10.95 11.34 -2.10
N ILE A 89 11.80 10.94 -3.05
CA ILE A 89 11.98 9.54 -3.42
C ILE A 89 12.77 8.87 -2.29
N ASP A 90 12.17 7.87 -1.64
CA ASP A 90 12.87 7.07 -0.64
C ASP A 90 13.73 5.99 -1.30
N THR A 91 14.53 5.30 -0.50
CA THR A 91 15.43 4.24 -0.99
C THR A 91 14.66 3.12 -1.71
N THR A 92 13.48 2.77 -1.21
CA THR A 92 12.64 1.73 -1.81
C THR A 92 12.21 2.11 -3.22
N MET A 93 11.80 3.37 -3.41
CA MET A 93 11.40 3.89 -4.72
C MET A 93 12.59 3.96 -5.67
N GLN A 94 13.77 4.29 -5.18
CA GLN A 94 14.99 4.27 -5.99
C GLN A 94 15.28 2.89 -6.55
N TYR A 95 15.12 1.84 -5.76
CA TYR A 95 15.28 0.46 -6.25
C TYR A 95 14.25 0.13 -7.34
N ALA A 96 13.01 0.57 -7.19
CA ALA A 96 11.99 0.36 -8.20
C ALA A 96 12.31 1.08 -9.52
N ILE A 97 12.89 2.29 -9.45
CA ILE A 97 13.26 3.08 -10.64
C ILE A 97 14.34 2.38 -11.46
N VAL A 98 15.33 1.77 -10.81
CA VAL A 98 16.45 1.11 -11.50
C VAL A 98 16.16 -0.36 -11.84
N ASN A 99 14.91 -0.80 -11.72
CA ASN A 99 14.50 -2.13 -12.13
C ASN A 99 14.82 -2.33 -13.63
N GLN A 100 15.44 -3.46 -13.97
CA GLN A 100 15.86 -3.74 -15.35
C GLN A 100 14.71 -3.72 -16.35
N ASN A 101 13.51 -4.18 -15.94
CA ASN A 101 12.35 -4.15 -16.82
C ASN A 101 11.94 -2.73 -17.15
N ASN A 102 12.00 -1.80 -16.20
CA ASN A 102 11.72 -0.39 -16.44
C ASN A 102 12.73 0.22 -17.40
N VAL A 103 14.01 -0.06 -17.21
CA VAL A 103 15.08 0.42 -18.10
C VAL A 103 14.85 -0.12 -19.51
N LYS A 104 14.58 -1.40 -19.64
CA LYS A 104 14.30 -2.06 -20.92
C LYS A 104 13.09 -1.45 -21.62
N ASN A 105 11.99 -1.28 -20.88
CA ASN A 105 10.77 -0.70 -21.43
C ASN A 105 10.98 0.73 -21.90
N SER A 106 11.68 1.53 -21.12
CA SER A 106 12.02 2.90 -21.47
C SER A 106 12.88 2.95 -22.72
N HIS A 107 13.89 2.08 -22.83
CA HIS A 107 14.73 1.99 -24.02
C HIS A 107 13.90 1.66 -25.26
N GLN A 108 13.04 0.64 -25.18
CA GLN A 108 12.20 0.24 -26.31
C GLN A 108 11.21 1.33 -26.71
N LYS A 109 10.65 2.03 -25.74
CA LYS A 109 9.62 3.05 -25.97
C LYS A 109 10.19 4.36 -26.53
N PHE A 110 11.36 4.80 -26.03
CA PHE A 110 11.86 6.14 -26.27
C PHE A 110 13.12 6.21 -27.15
N ILE A 111 13.87 5.14 -27.27
CA ILE A 111 15.16 5.12 -28.00
C ILE A 111 15.13 4.15 -29.17
N ALA A 112 14.61 2.96 -28.98
CA ALA A 112 14.47 1.98 -30.05
C ALA A 112 13.23 2.25 -30.89
#